data_1828d6f543c15203871a6cb8d706c353
#
_entry.id   1828d6f543c15203871a6cb8d706c353
#
_cell.length_a   1.000
_cell.length_b   1.000
_cell.length_c   1.000
_cell.angle_alpha   90.00
_cell.angle_beta   90.00
_cell.angle_gamma   90.00
#
_symmetry.space_group_name_H-M   'P 1'
#
loop_
_entity.id
_entity.type
_entity.pdbx_description
1 polymer ?
#
loop_
_entity_poly.entity_id
_entity_poly.type
_entity_poly.pdbx_seq_one_letter_code
_entity_poly.pdbx_strand_id
1 'polypeptide(L)'
;MKNLLSRSFEFSGCKIALICDDKLLTILRDDKASIPYPNMWELPGGGREGEETPFECVQREVFEELGLKLEETDIVWAKEYQGMLDPDKTSIFMVGTITQEEFTGIVFGDEGQAYQMMDVSQFLSDKKVIPQLQDRLRDYLEVRA
;
A
#
# COMPACT_ATOMS: atom_id res chain seq x y z
N MET A 1 -8.29 -9.26 12.32
CA MET A 1 -7.11 -8.72 11.63
C MET A 1 -5.89 -9.63 11.72
N LYS A 2 -5.56 -10.09 12.90
CA LYS A 2 -4.35 -10.89 13.13
C LYS A 2 -4.30 -12.15 12.26
N ASN A 3 -5.43 -12.86 12.13
CA ASN A 3 -5.51 -14.04 11.27
C ASN A 3 -5.33 -13.71 9.79
N LEU A 4 -5.80 -12.53 9.37
CA LEU A 4 -5.66 -12.10 7.97
C LEU A 4 -4.21 -11.84 7.61
N LEU A 5 -3.42 -11.26 8.53
CA LEU A 5 -2.02 -10.91 8.28
C LEU A 5 -1.08 -12.11 8.28
N SER A 6 -1.32 -13.08 9.17
CA SER A 6 -0.34 -14.13 9.46
C SER A 6 -0.69 -15.50 8.90
N ARG A 7 -1.73 -15.60 8.10
CA ARG A 7 -2.18 -16.86 7.49
C ARG A 7 -1.85 -16.91 6.01
N SER A 8 -1.27 -18.00 5.54
CA SER A 8 -1.07 -18.20 4.11
C SER A 8 -2.39 -18.68 3.48
N PHE A 9 -2.86 -17.99 2.47
CA PHE A 9 -4.05 -18.34 1.69
C PHE A 9 -3.93 -17.71 0.30
N GLU A 10 -4.86 -18.02 -0.58
CA GLU A 10 -4.79 -17.54 -1.96
C GLU A 10 -5.14 -16.04 -2.04
N PHE A 11 -4.14 -15.21 -2.35
CA PHE A 11 -4.33 -13.80 -2.67
C PHE A 11 -3.27 -13.38 -3.69
N SER A 12 -3.57 -12.36 -4.48
CA SER A 12 -2.67 -11.94 -5.57
C SER A 12 -1.61 -10.94 -5.13
N GLY A 13 -1.91 -10.12 -4.14
CA GLY A 13 -0.97 -9.10 -3.70
C GLY A 13 -1.55 -8.23 -2.60
N CYS A 14 -0.79 -7.21 -2.22
CA CYS A 14 -1.14 -6.31 -1.13
C CYS A 14 -0.78 -4.87 -1.45
N LYS A 15 -1.46 -3.92 -0.80
CA LYS A 15 -1.12 -2.51 -0.76
C LYS A 15 -1.29 -2.02 0.66
N ILE A 16 -0.50 -1.01 1.06
CA ILE A 16 -0.55 -0.46 2.40
C ILE A 16 -0.52 1.06 2.39
N ALA A 17 -1.42 1.67 3.17
CA ALA A 17 -1.39 3.09 3.47
C ALA A 17 -0.56 3.30 4.74
N LEU A 18 0.64 3.83 4.59
CA LEU A 18 1.53 4.13 5.71
C LEU A 18 1.32 5.57 6.14
N ILE A 19 0.70 5.75 7.30
CA ILE A 19 0.23 7.05 7.78
C ILE A 19 1.15 7.59 8.86
N CYS A 20 1.47 8.88 8.73
CA CYS A 20 2.16 9.67 9.75
C CYS A 20 1.36 10.95 9.92
N ASP A 21 0.72 11.12 11.09
CA ASP A 21 -0.21 12.21 11.37
C ASP A 21 -1.38 12.23 10.35
N ASP A 22 -1.55 13.28 9.59
CA ASP A 22 -2.62 13.40 8.58
C ASP A 22 -2.13 13.20 7.15
N LYS A 23 -0.96 12.57 6.98
CA LYS A 23 -0.34 12.32 5.69
C LYS A 23 -0.09 10.83 5.50
N LEU A 24 0.00 10.40 4.25
CA LEU A 24 0.36 9.03 3.93
C LEU A 24 1.40 8.99 2.82
N LEU A 25 2.18 7.91 2.83
CA LEU A 25 3.27 7.71 1.88
C LEU A 25 2.72 7.24 0.54
N THR A 26 3.09 7.95 -0.53
CA THR A 26 2.64 7.64 -1.89
C THR A 26 3.84 7.44 -2.82
N ILE A 27 3.64 6.68 -3.88
CA ILE A 27 4.64 6.43 -4.91
C ILE A 27 4.03 6.81 -6.25
N LEU A 28 4.75 7.57 -7.05
CA LEU A 28 4.34 7.91 -8.41
C LEU A 28 4.81 6.80 -9.36
N ARG A 29 3.86 6.12 -9.99
CA ARG A 29 4.16 5.03 -10.92
C ARG A 29 4.89 5.55 -12.15
N ASP A 30 5.68 4.68 -12.77
CA ASP A 30 6.37 4.99 -14.01
C ASP A 30 5.39 5.44 -15.11
N ASP A 31 5.86 6.31 -15.97
CA ASP A 31 5.05 6.82 -17.10
C ASP A 31 5.34 5.97 -18.34
N LYS A 32 4.83 4.75 -18.34
CA LYS A 32 5.02 3.77 -19.41
C LYS A 32 3.68 3.23 -19.87
N ALA A 33 3.42 3.24 -21.17
CA ALA A 33 2.19 2.70 -21.73
C ALA A 33 2.03 1.19 -21.49
N SER A 34 3.12 0.50 -21.16
CA SER A 34 3.12 -0.95 -20.95
C SER A 34 2.64 -1.39 -19.58
N ILE A 35 2.41 -0.48 -18.65
CA ILE A 35 1.97 -0.81 -17.29
C ILE A 35 0.57 -0.25 -17.01
N PRO A 36 -0.18 -0.86 -16.07
CA PRO A 36 -1.45 -0.30 -15.64
C PRO A 36 -1.23 1.02 -14.89
N TYR A 37 -2.20 1.94 -14.99
CA TYR A 37 -2.19 3.21 -14.27
C TYR A 37 -0.88 4.00 -14.39
N PRO A 38 -0.37 4.22 -15.62
CA PRO A 38 0.90 4.94 -15.77
C PRO A 38 0.81 6.36 -15.24
N ASN A 39 1.90 6.83 -14.62
CA ASN A 39 2.03 8.20 -14.11
C ASN A 39 0.96 8.58 -13.09
N MET A 40 0.43 7.61 -12.35
CA MET A 40 -0.53 7.83 -11.28
C MET A 40 0.09 7.53 -9.91
N TRP A 41 -0.45 8.17 -8.88
CA TRP A 41 -0.04 7.92 -7.51
C TRP A 41 -0.67 6.65 -6.97
N GLU A 42 0.16 5.83 -6.35
CA GLU A 42 -0.25 4.59 -5.73
C GLU A 42 0.31 4.50 -4.31
N LEU A 43 0.04 3.37 -3.67
CA LEU A 43 0.55 3.05 -2.34
C LEU A 43 1.58 1.93 -2.44
N PRO A 44 2.49 1.82 -1.46
CA PRO A 44 3.46 0.73 -1.43
C PRO A 44 2.78 -0.63 -1.40
N GLY A 45 3.45 -1.63 -1.96
CA GLY A 45 2.97 -3.00 -2.03
C GLY A 45 3.16 -3.59 -3.41
N GLY A 46 2.75 -4.82 -3.58
CA GLY A 46 2.89 -5.51 -4.86
C GLY A 46 2.42 -6.94 -4.81
N GLY A 47 2.88 -7.75 -5.76
CA GLY A 47 2.44 -9.13 -5.93
C GLY A 47 3.00 -10.08 -4.88
N ARG A 48 2.19 -11.06 -4.53
CA ARG A 48 2.58 -12.15 -3.64
C ARG A 48 3.62 -13.04 -4.33
N GLU A 49 4.61 -13.48 -3.60
CA GLU A 49 5.59 -14.45 -4.06
C GLU A 49 5.45 -15.75 -3.27
N GLY A 50 5.40 -16.88 -3.99
CA GLY A 50 5.28 -18.18 -3.36
C GLY A 50 4.06 -18.26 -2.44
N GLU A 51 4.27 -18.76 -1.23
CA GLU A 51 3.21 -18.94 -0.24
C GLU A 51 3.24 -17.90 0.88
N GLU A 52 3.73 -16.71 0.57
CA GLU A 52 3.77 -15.62 1.55
C GLU A 52 2.41 -15.39 2.23
N THR A 53 2.45 -15.09 3.52
CA THR A 53 1.30 -14.50 4.20
C THR A 53 1.16 -13.04 3.75
N PRO A 54 0.00 -12.40 3.96
CA PRO A 54 -0.13 -10.98 3.65
C PRO A 54 0.93 -10.11 4.32
N PHE A 55 1.27 -10.38 5.57
CA PHE A 55 2.31 -9.61 6.25
C PHE A 55 3.68 -9.82 5.58
N GLU A 56 4.05 -11.07 5.28
CA GLU A 56 5.31 -11.35 4.60
C GLU A 56 5.40 -10.64 3.25
N CYS A 57 4.30 -10.64 2.51
CA CYS A 57 4.21 -9.99 1.21
C CYS A 57 4.44 -8.47 1.34
N VAL A 58 3.70 -7.81 2.23
CA VAL A 58 3.83 -6.37 2.39
C VAL A 58 5.17 -5.97 2.99
N GLN A 59 5.69 -6.76 3.92
CA GLN A 59 7.01 -6.50 4.51
C GLN A 59 8.10 -6.53 3.44
N ARG A 60 8.09 -7.55 2.59
CA ARG A 60 9.05 -7.68 1.49
C ARG A 60 8.93 -6.54 0.49
N GLU A 61 7.71 -6.25 0.02
CA GLU A 61 7.49 -5.20 -0.98
C GLU A 61 7.89 -3.82 -0.46
N VAL A 62 7.53 -3.48 0.77
CA VAL A 62 7.89 -2.19 1.35
C VAL A 62 9.40 -2.06 1.52
N PHE A 63 10.07 -3.14 1.90
CA PHE A 63 11.52 -3.12 2.00
C PHE A 63 12.18 -2.93 0.63
N GLU A 64 11.71 -3.62 -0.39
CA GLU A 64 12.24 -3.50 -1.75
C GLU A 64 12.03 -2.10 -2.31
N GLU A 65 10.86 -1.51 -2.07
CA GLU A 65 10.51 -0.21 -2.65
C GLU A 65 11.10 0.98 -1.90
N LEU A 66 11.20 0.88 -0.57
CA LEU A 66 11.47 2.04 0.28
C LEU A 66 12.60 1.83 1.31
N GLY A 67 13.13 0.62 1.42
CA GLY A 67 14.15 0.32 2.42
C GLY A 67 13.63 0.38 3.86
N LEU A 68 12.31 0.37 4.05
CA LEU A 68 11.70 0.40 5.37
C LEU A 68 11.44 -1.02 5.86
N LYS A 69 11.75 -1.29 7.12
CA LYS A 69 11.46 -2.58 7.74
C LYS A 69 10.20 -2.48 8.57
N LEU A 70 9.09 -2.99 8.03
CA LEU A 70 7.83 -3.03 8.75
C LEU A 70 7.83 -4.14 9.80
N GLU A 71 7.23 -3.85 10.95
CA GLU A 71 6.87 -4.83 11.94
C GLU A 71 5.36 -5.07 11.90
N GLU A 72 4.91 -6.25 12.27
CA GLU A 72 3.47 -6.56 12.26
C GLU A 72 2.67 -5.59 13.14
N THR A 73 3.28 -5.14 14.24
CA THR A 73 2.65 -4.19 15.16
C THR A 73 2.46 -2.79 14.55
N ASP A 74 3.10 -2.48 13.44
CA ASP A 74 2.87 -1.22 12.72
C ASP A 74 1.54 -1.21 11.98
N ILE A 75 0.97 -2.39 11.71
CA ILE A 75 -0.27 -2.50 10.94
C ILE A 75 -1.47 -2.41 11.86
N VAL A 76 -2.35 -1.43 11.61
CA VAL A 76 -3.48 -1.14 12.47
C VAL A 76 -4.81 -1.63 11.90
N TRP A 77 -4.86 -1.97 10.60
CA TRP A 77 -6.09 -2.41 9.94
C TRP A 77 -5.77 -3.17 8.66
N ALA A 78 -6.59 -4.16 8.31
CA ALA A 78 -6.45 -4.90 7.07
C ALA A 78 -7.81 -5.44 6.63
N LYS A 79 -8.01 -5.53 5.31
CA LYS A 79 -9.25 -6.03 4.74
C LYS A 79 -8.99 -6.68 3.37
N GLU A 80 -9.77 -7.71 3.06
CA GLU A 80 -9.75 -8.34 1.74
C GLU A 80 -10.62 -7.56 0.76
N TYR A 81 -10.14 -7.47 -0.48
CA TYR A 81 -10.85 -6.83 -1.59
C TYR A 81 -10.72 -7.67 -2.83
N GLN A 82 -11.55 -7.40 -3.84
CA GLN A 82 -11.32 -7.94 -5.17
C GLN A 82 -10.07 -7.30 -5.76
N GLY A 83 -9.36 -8.03 -6.61
CA GLY A 83 -8.16 -7.52 -7.25
C GLY A 83 -8.46 -6.31 -8.13
N MET A 84 -7.52 -5.36 -8.18
CA MET A 84 -7.69 -4.12 -8.96
C MET A 84 -7.72 -4.36 -10.46
N LEU A 85 -6.94 -5.33 -10.94
CA LEU A 85 -6.84 -5.66 -12.36
C LEU A 85 -7.68 -6.88 -12.74
N ASP A 86 -7.85 -7.80 -11.80
CA ASP A 86 -8.62 -9.03 -12.02
C ASP A 86 -9.55 -9.23 -10.81
N PRO A 87 -10.86 -8.94 -10.97
CA PRO A 87 -11.80 -9.06 -9.85
C PRO A 87 -12.05 -10.48 -9.37
N ASP A 88 -11.61 -11.51 -10.12
CA ASP A 88 -11.69 -12.90 -9.67
C ASP A 88 -10.59 -13.23 -8.65
N LYS A 89 -9.61 -12.37 -8.49
CA LYS A 89 -8.53 -12.55 -7.52
C LYS A 89 -8.79 -11.73 -6.26
N THR A 90 -8.14 -12.15 -5.17
CA THR A 90 -8.24 -11.44 -3.89
C THR A 90 -7.00 -10.58 -3.70
N SER A 91 -7.18 -9.36 -3.23
CA SER A 91 -6.08 -8.50 -2.82
C SER A 91 -6.29 -8.04 -1.38
N ILE A 92 -5.19 -7.70 -0.70
CA ILE A 92 -5.23 -7.30 0.70
C ILE A 92 -4.83 -5.83 0.79
N PHE A 93 -5.67 -5.04 1.44
CA PHE A 93 -5.36 -3.64 1.72
C PHE A 93 -5.12 -3.47 3.22
N MET A 94 -4.03 -2.80 3.55
CA MET A 94 -3.62 -2.60 4.93
C MET A 94 -3.46 -1.12 5.22
N VAL A 95 -3.59 -0.76 6.49
CA VAL A 95 -3.22 0.56 6.98
C VAL A 95 -2.22 0.36 8.10
N GLY A 96 -1.12 1.09 8.03
CA GLY A 96 -0.08 1.05 9.04
C GLY A 96 0.40 2.44 9.38
N THR A 97 1.30 2.53 10.34
CA THR A 97 1.87 3.80 10.78
C THR A 97 3.39 3.81 10.57
N ILE A 98 3.91 4.98 10.23
CA ILE A 98 5.36 5.21 10.21
C ILE A 98 5.65 6.52 10.95
N THR A 99 6.87 6.63 11.45
CA THR A 99 7.34 7.86 12.09
C THR A 99 7.96 8.79 11.05
N GLN A 100 8.09 10.07 11.40
CA GLN A 100 8.81 11.02 10.56
C GLN A 100 10.27 10.59 10.37
N GLU A 101 10.87 10.01 11.40
CA GLU A 101 12.24 9.51 11.34
C GLU A 101 12.36 8.37 10.30
N GLU A 102 11.41 7.45 10.31
CA GLU A 102 11.38 6.36 9.33
C GLU A 102 11.24 6.90 7.91
N PHE A 103 10.36 7.90 7.71
CA PHE A 103 10.21 8.54 6.41
C PHE A 103 11.53 9.16 5.94
N THR A 104 12.23 9.85 6.84
CA THR A 104 13.52 10.49 6.52
C THR A 104 14.57 9.46 6.11
N GLY A 105 14.49 8.23 6.62
CA GLY A 105 15.40 7.15 6.32
C GLY A 105 15.08 6.33 5.08
N ILE A 106 14.07 6.70 4.30
CA ILE A 106 13.68 5.95 3.10
C ILE A 106 14.82 5.93 2.08
N VAL A 107 15.05 4.74 1.52
CA VAL A 107 15.93 4.53 0.37
C VAL A 107 15.06 4.04 -0.77
N PHE A 108 14.73 4.95 -1.69
CA PHE A 108 13.81 4.66 -2.78
C PHE A 108 14.43 3.66 -3.76
N GLY A 109 13.66 2.63 -4.13
CA GLY A 109 14.11 1.59 -5.03
C GLY A 109 14.04 2.00 -6.50
N ASP A 110 14.15 1.00 -7.39
CA ASP A 110 14.26 1.22 -8.83
C ASP A 110 12.92 1.42 -9.54
N GLU A 111 11.82 1.04 -8.92
CA GLU A 111 10.50 1.17 -9.52
C GLU A 111 9.82 2.46 -9.09
N GLY A 112 9.14 3.11 -10.02
CA GLY A 112 8.46 4.38 -9.75
C GLY A 112 9.35 5.58 -10.02
N GLN A 113 8.72 6.74 -10.18
CA GLN A 113 9.41 7.99 -10.51
C GLN A 113 9.81 8.77 -9.26
N ALA A 114 8.98 8.70 -8.21
CA ALA A 114 9.15 9.50 -7.00
C ALA A 114 8.30 8.95 -5.87
N TYR A 115 8.59 9.37 -4.66
CA TYR A 115 7.75 9.11 -3.49
C TYR A 115 7.57 10.41 -2.72
N GLN A 116 6.43 10.53 -2.02
CA GLN A 116 6.19 11.69 -1.18
C GLN A 116 5.11 11.39 -0.14
N MET A 117 5.15 12.16 0.96
CA MET A 117 4.04 12.20 1.90
C MET A 117 2.98 13.14 1.33
N MET A 118 1.77 12.63 1.18
CA MET A 118 0.64 13.38 0.64
C MET A 118 -0.42 13.53 1.72
N ASP A 119 -1.05 14.71 1.84
CA ASP A 119 -2.17 14.87 2.78
C ASP A 119 -3.26 13.85 2.46
N VAL A 120 -3.85 13.24 3.49
CA VAL A 120 -4.92 12.26 3.32
C VAL A 120 -6.08 12.88 2.50
N SER A 121 -6.44 14.14 2.79
CA SER A 121 -7.50 14.81 2.06
C SER A 121 -7.18 14.98 0.57
N GLN A 122 -5.94 15.30 0.25
CA GLN A 122 -5.49 15.39 -1.14
C GLN A 122 -5.54 14.03 -1.83
N PHE A 123 -5.04 13.00 -1.15
CA PHE A 123 -5.05 11.64 -1.70
C PHE A 123 -6.47 11.20 -2.09
N LEU A 124 -7.44 11.53 -1.26
CA LEU A 124 -8.83 11.12 -1.49
C LEU A 124 -9.52 11.87 -2.63
N SER A 125 -9.01 13.03 -3.04
CA SER A 125 -9.64 13.87 -4.05
C SER A 125 -8.83 14.03 -5.33
N ASP A 126 -7.57 13.62 -5.34
CA ASP A 126 -6.68 13.83 -6.50
C ASP A 126 -7.02 12.86 -7.63
N LYS A 127 -7.23 13.40 -8.82
CA LYS A 127 -7.55 12.62 -10.02
C LYS A 127 -6.39 11.76 -10.49
N LYS A 128 -5.18 12.05 -10.07
CA LYS A 128 -3.98 11.27 -10.39
C LYS A 128 -3.71 10.14 -9.40
N VAL A 129 -4.60 9.91 -8.45
CA VAL A 129 -4.52 8.78 -7.52
C VAL A 129 -5.40 7.64 -8.06
N ILE A 130 -4.92 6.41 -7.95
CA ILE A 130 -5.67 5.22 -8.39
C ILE A 130 -6.97 5.13 -7.57
N PRO A 131 -8.15 5.14 -8.25
CA PRO A 131 -9.44 5.29 -7.54
C PRO A 131 -9.76 4.15 -6.57
N GLN A 132 -9.38 2.91 -6.87
CA GLN A 132 -9.62 1.79 -5.98
C GLN A 132 -8.92 1.99 -4.62
N LEU A 133 -7.73 2.60 -4.63
CA LEU A 133 -6.98 2.86 -3.40
C LEU A 133 -7.63 3.98 -2.58
N GLN A 134 -8.22 4.96 -3.24
CA GLN A 134 -8.99 6.00 -2.57
C GLN A 134 -10.20 5.38 -1.84
N ASP A 135 -10.92 4.49 -2.51
CA ASP A 135 -12.09 3.84 -1.93
C ASP A 135 -11.74 2.97 -0.72
N ARG A 136 -10.63 2.24 -0.81
CA ARG A 136 -10.17 1.38 0.28
C ARG A 136 -9.74 2.18 1.49
N LEU A 137 -9.07 3.30 1.28
CA LEU A 137 -8.71 4.19 2.38
C LEU A 137 -9.95 4.79 3.04
N ARG A 138 -10.96 5.18 2.26
CA ARG A 138 -12.23 5.67 2.81
C ARG A 138 -12.88 4.64 3.72
N ASP A 139 -12.87 3.37 3.34
CA ASP A 139 -13.42 2.30 4.18
C ASP A 139 -12.75 2.28 5.55
N TYR A 140 -11.44 2.38 5.60
CA TYR A 140 -10.71 2.44 6.87
C TYR A 140 -11.12 3.67 7.70
N LEU A 141 -11.19 4.83 7.06
CA LEU A 141 -11.51 6.08 7.76
C LEU A 141 -12.92 6.05 8.34
N GLU A 142 -13.87 5.42 7.66
CA GLU A 142 -15.24 5.26 8.15
C GLU A 142 -15.29 4.33 9.37
N VAL A 143 -14.55 3.24 9.35
CA VAL A 143 -14.50 2.30 10.49
C VAL A 143 -13.85 2.94 11.70
N ARG A 144 -12.84 3.77 11.48
CA ARG A 144 -12.10 4.45 12.54
C ARG A 144 -12.90 5.56 13.21
N ALA A 145 -13.79 6.18 12.47
CA ALA A 145 -14.56 7.36 12.92
C ALA A 145 -15.51 7.06 14.10
#